data_164060ecc0ea642e2a690930738b1f06
#
_entry.id   164060ecc0ea642e2a690930738b1f06
#
_cell.length_a   1.000
_cell.length_b   1.000
_cell.length_c   1.000
_cell.angle_alpha   90.00
_cell.angle_beta   90.00
_cell.angle_gamma   90.00
#
_symmetry.space_group_name_H-M   'P 1'
#
loop_
_entity.id
_entity.type
_entity.pdbx_description
1 polymer ?
#
loop_
_entity_poly.entity_id
_entity_poly.type
_entity_poly.pdbx_seq_one_letter_code
_entity_poly.pdbx_strand_id
1 'polypeptide(L)'
;MKQLLEFIPLVLFFITYKMFGVREAAIVLVIATIIQMVVLKLKYGVIEKQQKIMAIAVVFFGLLTAYFNEIKYLQWKVTIINVLFAIVLLVAQFQFNTPLVKKLLGKEIQLPDNVWNKLNLGWAGFFILCMLVNIYISQNMSEDAWVDFKSFGLLGMTFVATIISGAYIYRYLPKDDQKNDGDK
;
A
#
# COMPACT_ATOMS: atom_id res chain seq x y z
N MET A 1 -35.53 22.31 7.07
CA MET A 1 -35.10 21.68 8.33
C MET A 1 -34.60 20.24 8.15
N LYS A 2 -35.20 19.44 7.20
CA LYS A 2 -34.74 18.05 6.94
C LYS A 2 -33.28 18.01 6.45
N GLN A 3 -32.89 18.88 5.53
CA GLN A 3 -31.51 18.96 5.00
C GLN A 3 -30.48 19.34 6.08
N LEU A 4 -30.82 20.22 7.03
CA LEU A 4 -29.93 20.59 8.12
C LEU A 4 -29.61 19.39 9.04
N LEU A 5 -30.59 18.52 9.28
CA LEU A 5 -30.39 17.29 10.04
C LEU A 5 -29.41 16.32 9.34
N GLU A 6 -29.40 16.33 8.00
CA GLU A 6 -28.52 15.46 7.21
C GLU A 6 -27.04 15.87 7.29
N PHE A 7 -26.76 17.16 7.61
CA PHE A 7 -25.38 17.66 7.76
C PHE A 7 -24.79 17.46 9.16
N ILE A 8 -25.62 17.19 10.19
CA ILE A 8 -25.13 17.05 11.57
C ILE A 8 -24.04 15.99 11.72
N PRO A 9 -24.17 14.76 11.20
CA PRO A 9 -23.12 13.77 11.33
C PRO A 9 -21.78 14.20 10.71
N LEU A 10 -21.84 14.92 9.60
CA LEU A 10 -20.65 15.42 8.91
C LEU A 10 -19.95 16.53 9.72
N VAL A 11 -20.70 17.43 10.33
CA VAL A 11 -20.15 18.50 11.19
C VAL A 11 -19.48 17.88 12.41
N LEU A 12 -20.14 16.92 13.06
CA LEU A 12 -19.58 16.20 14.21
C LEU A 12 -18.32 15.41 13.82
N PHE A 13 -18.29 14.80 12.66
CA PHE A 13 -17.10 14.13 12.12
C PHE A 13 -15.92 15.11 12.03
N PHE A 14 -16.10 16.28 11.41
CA PHE A 14 -15.01 17.26 11.23
C PHE A 14 -14.49 17.82 12.56
N ILE A 15 -15.39 18.10 13.52
CA ILE A 15 -14.99 18.57 14.85
C ILE A 15 -14.17 17.49 15.56
N THR A 16 -14.65 16.24 15.57
CA THR A 16 -13.97 15.14 16.23
C THR A 16 -12.65 14.79 15.53
N TYR A 17 -12.61 14.88 14.20
CA TYR A 17 -11.40 14.66 13.42
C TYR A 17 -10.26 15.61 13.80
N LYS A 18 -10.58 16.89 13.97
CA LYS A 18 -9.58 17.89 14.39
C LYS A 18 -9.09 17.73 15.83
N MET A 19 -9.90 17.16 16.71
CA MET A 19 -9.59 17.02 18.14
C MET A 19 -8.96 15.68 18.50
N PHE A 20 -9.39 14.61 17.87
CA PHE A 20 -9.09 13.23 18.31
C PHE A 20 -8.57 12.31 17.20
N GLY A 21 -8.64 12.74 15.93
CA GLY A 21 -8.17 11.96 14.79
C GLY A 21 -9.28 11.20 14.05
N VAL A 22 -8.88 10.45 13.01
CA VAL A 22 -9.80 9.81 12.04
C VAL A 22 -10.61 8.68 12.66
N ARG A 23 -10.02 7.89 13.56
CA ARG A 23 -10.67 6.74 14.16
C ARG A 23 -11.87 7.15 15.02
N GLU A 24 -11.65 8.10 15.92
CA GLU A 24 -12.66 8.65 16.82
C GLU A 24 -13.74 9.38 16.02
N ALA A 25 -13.35 10.12 15.00
CA ALA A 25 -14.28 10.77 14.08
C ALA A 25 -15.16 9.77 13.33
N ALA A 26 -14.61 8.64 12.89
CA ALA A 26 -15.39 7.60 12.21
C ALA A 26 -16.43 6.95 13.15
N ILE A 27 -16.05 6.72 14.41
CA ILE A 27 -17.00 6.20 15.43
C ILE A 27 -18.13 7.20 15.66
N VAL A 28 -17.80 8.48 15.84
CA VAL A 28 -18.81 9.54 16.04
C VAL A 28 -19.71 9.68 14.82
N LEU A 29 -19.15 9.59 13.60
CA LEU A 29 -19.92 9.62 12.36
C LEU A 29 -20.94 8.48 12.28
N VAL A 30 -20.53 7.25 12.62
CA VAL A 30 -21.42 6.07 12.64
C VAL A 30 -22.55 6.28 13.64
N ILE A 31 -22.22 6.66 14.89
CA ILE A 31 -23.22 6.88 15.95
C ILE A 31 -24.18 8.00 15.55
N ALA A 32 -23.67 9.14 15.08
CA ALA A 32 -24.46 10.27 14.65
C ALA A 32 -25.40 9.92 13.48
N THR A 33 -24.91 9.11 12.51
CA THR A 33 -25.73 8.64 11.39
C THR A 33 -26.86 7.73 11.84
N ILE A 34 -26.61 6.83 12.78
CA ILE A 34 -27.66 5.95 13.33
C ILE A 34 -28.71 6.81 14.06
N ILE A 35 -28.30 7.74 14.92
CA ILE A 35 -29.20 8.65 15.65
C ILE A 35 -30.01 9.48 14.63
N GLN A 36 -29.39 10.02 13.62
CA GLN A 36 -30.05 10.78 12.54
C GLN A 36 -31.13 9.95 11.87
N MET A 37 -30.86 8.69 11.53
CA MET A 37 -31.82 7.81 10.89
C MET A 37 -33.02 7.53 11.81
N VAL A 38 -32.80 7.33 13.10
CA VAL A 38 -33.86 7.17 14.11
C VAL A 38 -34.72 8.44 14.20
N VAL A 39 -34.09 9.61 14.30
CA VAL A 39 -34.79 10.89 14.38
C VAL A 39 -35.62 11.18 13.13
N LEU A 40 -35.06 10.91 11.92
CA LEU A 40 -35.78 11.05 10.67
C LEU A 40 -37.01 10.15 10.61
N LYS A 41 -36.89 8.90 11.05
CA LYS A 41 -38.02 7.95 11.10
C LYS A 41 -39.10 8.40 12.08
N LEU A 42 -38.72 8.86 13.26
CA LEU A 42 -39.67 9.31 14.30
C LEU A 42 -40.38 10.62 13.91
N LYS A 43 -39.66 11.56 13.30
CA LYS A 43 -40.18 12.90 12.98
C LYS A 43 -40.94 12.97 11.65
N TYR A 44 -40.50 12.21 10.66
CA TYR A 44 -41.02 12.29 9.26
C TYR A 44 -41.69 10.98 8.82
N GLY A 45 -41.69 9.93 9.63
CA GLY A 45 -42.37 8.67 9.34
C GLY A 45 -41.75 7.78 8.25
N VAL A 46 -41.10 8.40 7.26
CA VAL A 46 -40.54 7.69 6.10
C VAL A 46 -39.08 8.08 5.90
N ILE A 47 -38.23 7.08 5.66
CA ILE A 47 -36.83 7.26 5.27
C ILE A 47 -36.75 6.93 3.78
N GLU A 48 -36.19 7.83 2.99
CA GLU A 48 -36.00 7.66 1.55
C GLU A 48 -35.00 6.54 1.25
N LYS A 49 -35.21 5.82 0.14
CA LYS A 49 -34.35 4.72 -0.28
C LYS A 49 -32.89 5.15 -0.39
N GLN A 50 -32.63 6.34 -0.90
CA GLN A 50 -31.30 6.91 -1.04
C GLN A 50 -30.63 7.16 0.33
N GLN A 51 -31.37 7.69 1.30
CA GLN A 51 -30.87 7.92 2.66
C GLN A 51 -30.49 6.60 3.36
N LYS A 52 -31.29 5.53 3.17
CA LYS A 52 -30.94 4.19 3.69
C LYS A 52 -29.63 3.66 3.10
N ILE A 53 -29.47 3.76 1.77
CA ILE A 53 -28.28 3.29 1.08
C ILE A 53 -27.04 4.06 1.58
N MET A 54 -27.15 5.39 1.67
CA MET A 54 -26.04 6.23 2.18
C MET A 54 -25.72 5.91 3.65
N ALA A 55 -26.72 5.75 4.50
CA ALA A 55 -26.49 5.39 5.91
C ALA A 55 -25.81 4.02 6.06
N ILE A 56 -26.23 3.02 5.29
CA ILE A 56 -25.60 1.69 5.28
C ILE A 56 -24.13 1.82 4.83
N ALA A 57 -23.85 2.58 3.77
CA ALA A 57 -22.50 2.81 3.30
C ALA A 57 -21.65 3.52 4.37
N VAL A 58 -22.14 4.59 4.98
CA VAL A 58 -21.45 5.33 6.04
C VAL A 58 -21.17 4.44 7.25
N VAL A 59 -22.15 3.64 7.69
CA VAL A 59 -21.95 2.70 8.81
C VAL A 59 -20.93 1.63 8.45
N PHE A 60 -21.01 1.05 7.27
CA PHE A 60 -20.08 0.01 6.81
C PHE A 60 -18.64 0.55 6.75
N PHE A 61 -18.41 1.64 6.02
CA PHE A 61 -17.08 2.23 5.87
C PHE A 61 -16.56 2.86 7.17
N GLY A 62 -17.44 3.46 7.97
CA GLY A 62 -17.08 4.03 9.27
C GLY A 62 -16.65 2.96 10.27
N LEU A 63 -17.35 1.81 10.33
CA LEU A 63 -16.93 0.67 11.16
C LEU A 63 -15.62 0.07 10.65
N LEU A 64 -15.44 -0.02 9.33
CA LEU A 64 -14.18 -0.46 8.75
C LEU A 64 -13.02 0.45 9.20
N THR A 65 -13.20 1.76 9.11
CA THR A 65 -12.20 2.76 9.53
C THR A 65 -11.93 2.71 11.03
N ALA A 66 -12.97 2.51 11.85
CA ALA A 66 -12.82 2.39 13.30
C ALA A 66 -12.12 1.09 13.74
N TYR A 67 -12.36 0.00 13.01
CA TYR A 67 -11.79 -1.31 13.31
C TYR A 67 -10.35 -1.43 12.84
N PHE A 68 -10.04 -0.92 11.62
CA PHE A 68 -8.69 -0.90 11.11
C PHE A 68 -7.96 0.34 11.65
N ASN A 69 -7.05 0.12 12.58
CA ASN A 69 -6.09 1.15 12.96
C ASN A 69 -5.32 1.56 11.70
N GLU A 70 -5.34 2.84 11.32
CA GLU A 70 -4.76 3.33 10.05
C GLU A 70 -3.32 2.85 9.84
N ILE A 71 -2.51 2.85 10.89
CA ILE A 71 -1.11 2.42 10.82
C ILE A 71 -1.02 0.92 10.56
N LYS A 72 -1.81 0.08 11.25
CA LYS A 72 -1.82 -1.37 10.99
C LYS A 72 -2.26 -1.71 9.57
N TYR A 73 -3.26 -1.00 9.05
CA TYR A 73 -3.67 -1.17 7.65
C TYR A 73 -2.55 -0.81 6.67
N LEU A 74 -1.83 0.30 6.91
CA LEU A 74 -0.69 0.70 6.10
C LEU A 74 0.46 -0.32 6.20
N GLN A 75 0.71 -0.87 7.38
CA GLN A 75 1.71 -1.93 7.60
C GLN A 75 1.40 -3.17 6.77
N TRP A 76 0.15 -3.64 6.81
CA TRP A 76 -0.32 -4.77 6.00
C TRP A 76 -0.27 -4.49 4.51
N LYS A 77 -0.62 -3.27 4.08
CA LYS A 77 -0.54 -2.87 2.67
C LYS A 77 0.88 -3.01 2.12
N VAL A 78 1.90 -2.57 2.87
CA VAL A 78 3.31 -2.72 2.48
C VAL A 78 3.68 -4.20 2.37
N THR A 79 3.29 -5.03 3.34
CA THR A 79 3.52 -6.49 3.31
C THR A 79 2.90 -7.12 2.06
N ILE A 80 1.61 -6.85 1.81
CA ILE A 80 0.86 -7.45 0.68
C ILE A 80 1.50 -7.05 -0.66
N ILE A 81 1.88 -5.80 -0.84
CA ILE A 81 2.53 -5.32 -2.07
C ILE A 81 3.85 -6.05 -2.32
N ASN A 82 4.70 -6.21 -1.29
CA ASN A 82 5.97 -6.93 -1.43
C ASN A 82 5.76 -8.41 -1.76
N VAL A 83 4.80 -9.07 -1.10
CA VAL A 83 4.41 -10.46 -1.43
C VAL A 83 3.95 -10.58 -2.87
N LEU A 84 3.09 -9.66 -3.31
CA LEU A 84 2.56 -9.65 -4.67
C LEU A 84 3.69 -9.52 -5.71
N PHE A 85 4.62 -8.59 -5.51
CA PHE A 85 5.78 -8.45 -6.40
C PHE A 85 6.65 -9.70 -6.42
N ALA A 86 6.93 -10.31 -5.26
CA ALA A 86 7.69 -11.54 -5.19
C ALA A 86 6.99 -12.68 -5.96
N ILE A 87 5.68 -12.86 -5.74
CA ILE A 87 4.88 -13.89 -6.45
C ILE A 87 4.89 -13.65 -7.95
N VAL A 88 4.65 -12.41 -8.40
CA VAL A 88 4.61 -12.08 -9.83
C VAL A 88 5.96 -12.38 -10.51
N LEU A 89 7.09 -12.03 -9.85
CA LEU A 89 8.42 -12.35 -10.39
C LEU A 89 8.68 -13.85 -10.46
N LEU A 90 8.30 -14.61 -9.42
CA LEU A 90 8.48 -16.06 -9.37
C LEU A 90 7.57 -16.77 -10.38
N VAL A 91 6.30 -16.38 -10.48
CA VAL A 91 5.36 -16.94 -11.44
C VAL A 91 5.83 -16.67 -12.88
N ALA A 92 6.26 -15.44 -13.18
CA ALA A 92 6.77 -15.09 -14.50
C ALA A 92 7.97 -15.95 -14.89
N GLN A 93 8.85 -16.25 -13.94
CA GLN A 93 10.02 -17.08 -14.20
C GLN A 93 9.70 -18.58 -14.33
N PHE A 94 8.93 -19.13 -13.38
CA PHE A 94 8.72 -20.58 -13.32
C PHE A 94 7.54 -21.06 -14.18
N GLN A 95 6.47 -20.27 -14.31
CA GLN A 95 5.30 -20.63 -15.09
C GLN A 95 5.44 -20.24 -16.56
N PHE A 96 5.97 -19.05 -16.83
CA PHE A 96 6.06 -18.51 -18.18
C PHE A 96 7.47 -18.57 -18.78
N ASN A 97 8.46 -19.10 -18.07
CA ASN A 97 9.88 -19.15 -18.47
C ASN A 97 10.41 -17.80 -19.01
N THR A 98 9.82 -16.70 -18.58
CA THR A 98 10.19 -15.36 -19.04
C THR A 98 10.40 -14.45 -17.83
N PRO A 99 11.66 -14.22 -17.41
CA PRO A 99 11.97 -13.29 -16.32
C PRO A 99 11.39 -11.90 -16.60
N LEU A 100 10.60 -11.36 -15.67
CA LEU A 100 10.02 -10.01 -15.83
C LEU A 100 11.07 -8.93 -15.98
N VAL A 101 12.18 -9.04 -15.27
CA VAL A 101 13.32 -8.12 -15.39
C VAL A 101 13.85 -8.09 -16.81
N LYS A 102 13.94 -9.26 -17.49
CA LYS A 102 14.30 -9.34 -18.92
C LYS A 102 13.27 -8.62 -19.79
N LYS A 103 11.98 -8.78 -19.51
CA LYS A 103 10.92 -8.13 -20.29
C LYS A 103 10.95 -6.60 -20.17
N LEU A 104 11.38 -6.08 -19.03
CA LEU A 104 11.48 -4.64 -18.77
C LEU A 104 12.76 -4.03 -19.35
N LEU A 105 13.92 -4.66 -19.16
CA LEU A 105 15.24 -4.11 -19.49
C LEU A 105 15.90 -4.74 -20.72
N GLY A 106 15.40 -5.87 -21.20
CA GLY A 106 16.04 -6.63 -22.29
C GLY A 106 15.95 -5.97 -23.66
N LYS A 107 15.21 -4.88 -23.81
CA LYS A 107 15.24 -4.04 -25.02
C LYS A 107 16.47 -3.13 -25.06
N GLU A 108 16.91 -2.69 -23.89
CA GLU A 108 18.02 -1.73 -23.73
C GLU A 108 19.35 -2.46 -23.49
N ILE A 109 19.30 -3.63 -22.86
CA ILE A 109 20.49 -4.35 -22.40
C ILE A 109 20.43 -5.80 -22.89
N GLN A 110 21.49 -6.26 -23.54
CA GLN A 110 21.59 -7.65 -23.97
C GLN A 110 22.46 -8.45 -23.00
N LEU A 111 21.83 -9.37 -22.27
CA LEU A 111 22.49 -10.25 -21.31
C LEU A 111 22.10 -11.72 -21.57
N PRO A 112 22.97 -12.67 -21.21
CA PRO A 112 22.63 -14.10 -21.24
C PRO A 112 21.41 -14.44 -20.38
N ASP A 113 20.62 -15.44 -20.77
CA ASP A 113 19.38 -15.82 -20.08
C ASP A 113 19.59 -16.23 -18.62
N ASN A 114 20.72 -16.87 -18.32
CA ASN A 114 21.06 -17.24 -16.94
C ASN A 114 21.28 -16.03 -16.04
N VAL A 115 21.75 -14.89 -16.58
CA VAL A 115 21.94 -13.63 -15.85
C VAL A 115 20.57 -13.02 -15.55
N TRP A 116 19.67 -12.98 -16.53
CA TRP A 116 18.29 -12.51 -16.34
C TRP A 116 17.55 -13.33 -15.30
N ASN A 117 17.70 -14.65 -15.30
CA ASN A 117 17.09 -15.53 -14.31
C ASN A 117 17.58 -15.23 -12.90
N LYS A 118 18.89 -15.03 -12.72
CA LYS A 118 19.47 -14.70 -11.41
C LYS A 118 19.05 -13.31 -10.93
N LEU A 119 18.99 -12.32 -11.81
CA LEU A 119 18.49 -10.99 -11.49
C LEU A 119 17.02 -11.04 -11.03
N ASN A 120 16.18 -11.75 -11.75
CA ASN A 120 14.76 -11.88 -11.43
C ASN A 120 14.56 -12.58 -10.07
N LEU A 121 15.31 -13.65 -9.77
CA LEU A 121 15.29 -14.31 -8.47
C LEU A 121 15.85 -13.42 -7.35
N GLY A 122 16.90 -12.65 -7.65
CA GLY A 122 17.46 -11.68 -6.71
C GLY A 122 16.43 -10.63 -6.30
N TRP A 123 15.67 -10.07 -7.25
CA TRP A 123 14.59 -9.12 -6.96
C TRP A 123 13.41 -9.77 -6.25
N ALA A 124 13.04 -11.00 -6.58
CA ALA A 124 12.02 -11.74 -5.83
C ALA A 124 12.46 -11.95 -4.37
N GLY A 125 13.71 -12.37 -4.14
CA GLY A 125 14.29 -12.49 -2.80
C GLY A 125 14.36 -11.15 -2.07
N PHE A 126 14.65 -10.06 -2.75
CA PHE A 126 14.63 -8.71 -2.19
C PHE A 126 13.22 -8.32 -1.68
N PHE A 127 12.17 -8.57 -2.46
CA PHE A 127 10.80 -8.28 -2.01
C PHE A 127 10.39 -9.17 -0.83
N ILE A 128 10.80 -10.43 -0.81
CA ILE A 128 10.58 -11.31 0.36
C ILE A 128 11.31 -10.74 1.58
N LEU A 129 12.55 -10.29 1.44
CA LEU A 129 13.30 -9.66 2.52
C LEU A 129 12.59 -8.40 3.02
N CYS A 130 12.15 -7.51 2.13
CA CYS A 130 11.39 -6.31 2.49
C CYS A 130 10.10 -6.67 3.26
N MET A 131 9.38 -7.70 2.83
CA MET A 131 8.20 -8.22 3.52
C MET A 131 8.54 -8.67 4.95
N LEU A 132 9.58 -9.50 5.11
CA LEU A 132 9.97 -10.02 6.42
C LEU A 132 10.42 -8.91 7.37
N VAL A 133 11.23 -7.97 6.89
CA VAL A 133 11.68 -6.80 7.66
C VAL A 133 10.48 -5.92 8.04
N ASN A 134 9.54 -5.69 7.12
CA ASN A 134 8.33 -4.92 7.41
C ASN A 134 7.48 -5.58 8.50
N ILE A 135 7.28 -6.90 8.44
CA ILE A 135 6.55 -7.66 9.47
C ILE A 135 7.27 -7.54 10.82
N TYR A 136 8.57 -7.74 10.84
CA TYR A 136 9.36 -7.66 12.07
C TYR A 136 9.25 -6.29 12.73
N ILE A 137 9.46 -5.21 11.97
CA ILE A 137 9.40 -3.83 12.50
C ILE A 137 7.98 -3.49 12.93
N SER A 138 6.96 -3.87 12.15
CA SER A 138 5.56 -3.58 12.47
C SER A 138 5.05 -4.30 13.73
N GLN A 139 5.66 -5.41 14.11
CA GLN A 139 5.25 -6.19 15.29
C GLN A 139 6.09 -5.91 16.53
N ASN A 140 7.35 -5.54 16.38
CA ASN A 140 8.31 -5.46 17.49
C ASN A 140 8.82 -4.04 17.79
N MET A 141 8.52 -3.06 16.93
CA MET A 141 9.00 -1.69 17.09
C MET A 141 7.84 -0.70 17.20
N SER A 142 8.15 0.55 17.56
CA SER A 142 7.17 1.63 17.65
C SER A 142 6.60 2.02 16.28
N GLU A 143 5.45 2.68 16.29
CA GLU A 143 4.81 3.20 15.08
C GLU A 143 5.72 4.20 14.36
N ASP A 144 6.41 5.06 15.10
CA ASP A 144 7.36 6.04 14.55
C ASP A 144 8.53 5.33 13.84
N ALA A 145 9.10 4.29 14.46
CA ALA A 145 10.17 3.50 13.85
C ALA A 145 9.71 2.81 12.56
N TRP A 146 8.45 2.37 12.50
CA TRP A 146 7.90 1.81 11.27
C TRP A 146 7.70 2.89 10.19
N VAL A 147 7.27 4.10 10.54
CA VAL A 147 7.13 5.22 9.60
C VAL A 147 8.50 5.60 9.01
N ASP A 148 9.54 5.66 9.84
CA ASP A 148 10.91 5.92 9.40
C ASP A 148 11.43 4.80 8.47
N PHE A 149 11.18 3.54 8.83
CA PHE A 149 11.51 2.40 7.98
C PHE A 149 10.80 2.46 6.62
N LYS A 150 9.51 2.73 6.60
CA LYS A 150 8.74 2.84 5.36
C LYS A 150 9.25 3.98 4.48
N SER A 151 9.61 5.12 5.08
CA SER A 151 10.01 6.33 4.36
C SER A 151 11.45 6.28 3.88
N PHE A 152 12.37 5.84 4.71
CA PHE A 152 13.81 5.86 4.44
C PHE A 152 14.42 4.46 4.33
N GLY A 153 13.97 3.51 5.15
CA GLY A 153 14.52 2.16 5.18
C GLY A 153 14.29 1.40 3.88
N LEU A 154 13.03 1.35 3.40
CA LEU A 154 12.70 0.70 2.12
C LEU A 154 13.39 1.38 0.94
N LEU A 155 13.49 2.71 0.96
CA LEU A 155 14.20 3.46 -0.09
C LEU A 155 15.69 3.11 -0.09
N GLY A 156 16.34 3.09 1.08
CA GLY A 156 17.74 2.71 1.24
C GLY A 156 18.01 1.26 0.79
N MET A 157 17.15 0.33 1.21
CA MET A 157 17.24 -1.07 0.78
C MET A 157 17.12 -1.21 -0.74
N THR A 158 16.17 -0.49 -1.36
CA THR A 158 15.97 -0.50 -2.81
C THR A 158 17.17 0.10 -3.53
N PHE A 159 17.75 1.18 -3.02
CA PHE A 159 18.94 1.79 -3.58
C PHE A 159 20.14 0.84 -3.56
N VAL A 160 20.38 0.16 -2.44
CA VAL A 160 21.44 -0.87 -2.32
C VAL A 160 21.20 -2.01 -3.29
N ALA A 161 19.95 -2.55 -3.36
CA ALA A 161 19.61 -3.62 -4.29
C ALA A 161 19.83 -3.21 -5.76
N THR A 162 19.52 -1.96 -6.10
CA THR A 162 19.74 -1.40 -7.44
C THR A 162 21.24 -1.30 -7.76
N ILE A 163 22.08 -0.83 -6.84
CA ILE A 163 23.54 -0.77 -7.01
C ILE A 163 24.10 -2.18 -7.22
N ILE A 164 23.71 -3.15 -6.39
CA ILE A 164 24.14 -4.55 -6.51
C ILE A 164 23.73 -5.11 -7.88
N SER A 165 22.50 -4.85 -8.31
CA SER A 165 22.00 -5.29 -9.62
C SER A 165 22.77 -4.64 -10.75
N GLY A 166 23.06 -3.34 -10.68
CA GLY A 166 23.85 -2.61 -11.66
C GLY A 166 25.29 -3.14 -11.77
N ALA A 167 25.96 -3.35 -10.63
CA ALA A 167 27.28 -3.95 -10.58
C ALA A 167 27.31 -5.39 -11.13
N TYR A 168 26.23 -6.15 -10.87
CA TYR A 168 26.09 -7.50 -11.42
C TYR A 168 25.90 -7.48 -12.93
N ILE A 169 25.03 -6.60 -13.47
CA ILE A 169 24.80 -6.40 -14.90
C ILE A 169 26.10 -5.99 -15.59
N TYR A 170 26.81 -5.00 -15.03
CA TYR A 170 28.04 -4.46 -15.61
C TYR A 170 29.09 -5.54 -15.89
N ARG A 171 29.17 -6.58 -15.08
CA ARG A 171 30.11 -7.70 -15.26
C ARG A 171 29.83 -8.57 -16.50
N TYR A 172 28.60 -8.52 -17.02
CA TYR A 172 28.14 -9.34 -18.14
C TYR A 172 27.81 -8.54 -19.39
N LEU A 173 27.99 -7.21 -19.37
CA LEU A 173 27.87 -6.40 -20.57
C LEU A 173 28.96 -6.73 -21.58
N PRO A 174 28.66 -6.73 -22.88
CA PRO A 174 29.69 -6.78 -23.94
C PRO A 174 30.74 -5.69 -23.75
N LYS A 175 32.01 -5.99 -24.01
CA LYS A 175 33.12 -5.05 -23.78
C LYS A 175 33.02 -3.76 -24.59
N ASP A 176 32.26 -3.73 -25.67
CA ASP A 176 32.06 -2.53 -26.49
C ASP A 176 31.12 -1.52 -25.83
N ASP A 177 30.14 -1.97 -25.03
CA ASP A 177 29.23 -1.09 -24.28
C ASP A 177 29.91 -0.50 -23.04
N GLN A 178 30.96 -1.17 -22.51
CA GLN A 178 31.70 -0.69 -21.34
C GLN A 178 32.60 0.53 -21.64
N LYS A 179 32.94 0.77 -22.91
CA LYS A 179 33.79 1.91 -23.32
C LYS A 179 33.04 3.23 -23.51
N ASN A 180 31.70 3.17 -23.73
CA ASN A 180 30.92 4.38 -24.01
C ASN A 180 30.48 5.15 -22.76
N ASP A 181 30.55 4.54 -21.59
CA ASP A 181 30.16 5.21 -20.30
C ASP A 181 31.35 5.93 -19.61
N GLY A 182 32.58 5.72 -20.09
CA GLY A 182 33.77 6.35 -19.53
C GLY A 182 34.18 7.71 -20.17
N ASP A 183 33.51 8.11 -21.26
CA ASP A 183 33.87 9.31 -22.06
C ASP A 183 32.78 10.41 -22.07
N LYS A 184 31.86 10.41 -21.06
CA LYS A 184 30.86 11.48 -20.92
C LYS A 184 31.03 12.24 -19.63
#